data_79b1913a5c336609d2d470c430987dd1
#
_entry.id   79b1913a5c336609d2d470c430987dd1
#
_cell.length_a   1.000
_cell.length_b   1.000
_cell.length_c   1.000
_cell.angle_alpha   90.00
_cell.angle_beta   90.00
_cell.angle_gamma   90.00
#
_symmetry.space_group_name_H-M   'P 1'
#
loop_
_entity.id
_entity.type
_entity.pdbx_description
1 polymer ?
#
loop_
_entity_poly.entity_id
_entity_poly.type
_entity_poly.pdbx_seq_one_letter_code
_entity_poly.pdbx_strand_id
1 'polypeptide(L)'
;RGTADAVYQNIDILQSYRPFPKYVVILAGDHIYKMNYSVMLSEHIASGAECTVACIEVPRNDAKGFGVMAVDKTGKIIRFVEKPADPPPMPGNPDKSLCSMGIYIFNADYLFDALVRDMHKENTSHDFGKDIIPEAVAKGVAMSHAFSGSCVHGVGEPENQEDYWRDVGTIDSFWEANIDLTHTVPKLNLYDSAWPIWTAQPQLPPAKFVHNEGDRRGIAIESIVTNGCLISGELYHSIIGSNCRIHSHAKVHWTVLAPRVVVGPGAYLNRCIVDSGVVIPSGMVIGVDANEDARHFRRSPTGITLVTRDMMMALENNR
;
A
#
# COMPACT_ATOMS: atom_id res chain seq x y z
N ARG A 1 -5.88 18.38 6.68
CA ARG A 1 -4.69 19.08 6.24
C ARG A 1 -3.67 18.06 5.73
N GLY A 2 -2.38 18.38 5.57
CA GLY A 2 -1.39 17.46 5.02
C GLY A 2 -0.84 16.41 5.99
N THR A 3 0.12 15.60 5.54
CA THR A 3 0.71 14.49 6.28
C THR A 3 1.49 14.92 7.53
N ALA A 4 2.09 16.12 7.52
CA ALA A 4 2.77 16.68 8.68
C ALA A 4 1.78 17.11 9.77
N ASP A 5 0.60 17.63 9.41
CA ASP A 5 -0.46 17.95 10.36
C ASP A 5 -0.94 16.68 11.10
N ALA A 6 -1.03 15.55 10.42
CA ALA A 6 -1.43 14.28 11.05
C ALA A 6 -0.47 13.86 12.18
N VAL A 7 0.84 14.07 12.00
CA VAL A 7 1.84 13.79 13.05
C VAL A 7 1.80 14.86 14.14
N TYR A 8 1.64 16.14 13.76
CA TYR A 8 1.53 17.22 14.73
C TYR A 8 0.35 17.04 15.70
N GLN A 9 -0.81 16.59 15.22
CA GLN A 9 -1.99 16.32 16.05
C GLN A 9 -1.77 15.23 17.11
N ASN A 10 -0.70 14.45 17.01
CA ASN A 10 -0.35 13.37 17.92
C ASN A 10 0.99 13.60 18.64
N ILE A 11 1.52 14.83 18.59
CA ILE A 11 2.85 15.15 19.15
C ILE A 11 2.90 14.97 20.67
N ASP A 12 1.83 15.29 21.38
CA ASP A 12 1.67 15.12 22.82
C ASP A 12 1.75 13.64 23.23
N ILE A 13 1.19 12.74 22.42
CA ILE A 13 1.29 11.29 22.62
C ILE A 13 2.76 10.86 22.53
N LEU A 14 3.46 11.28 21.47
CA LEU A 14 4.88 10.97 21.27
C LEU A 14 5.75 11.53 22.42
N GLN A 15 5.44 12.74 22.88
CA GLN A 15 6.14 13.39 23.98
C GLN A 15 5.84 12.78 25.37
N SER A 16 4.76 12.01 25.49
CA SER A 16 4.37 11.33 26.74
C SER A 16 5.21 10.09 27.05
N TYR A 17 5.88 9.48 26.07
CA TYR A 17 6.71 8.29 26.25
C TYR A 17 7.89 8.53 27.21
N ARG A 18 8.20 7.52 28.03
CA ARG A 18 9.34 7.54 28.94
C ARG A 18 10.13 6.22 28.83
N PRO A 19 11.42 6.24 28.51
CA PRO A 19 12.23 7.45 28.19
C PRO A 19 11.73 8.16 26.93
N PHE A 20 12.00 9.47 26.85
CA PHE A 20 11.68 10.27 25.66
C PHE A 20 12.37 9.70 24.42
N PRO A 21 11.68 9.53 23.29
CA PRO A 21 12.27 8.97 22.08
C PRO A 21 13.35 9.89 21.52
N LYS A 22 14.50 9.35 21.16
CA LYS A 22 15.56 10.09 20.49
C LYS A 22 15.29 10.24 19.00
N TYR A 23 14.66 9.23 18.40
CA TYR A 23 14.38 9.15 16.98
C TYR A 23 12.91 8.82 16.75
N VAL A 24 12.35 9.33 15.67
CA VAL A 24 10.98 9.06 15.23
C VAL A 24 11.04 8.54 13.79
N VAL A 25 10.41 7.39 13.56
CA VAL A 25 10.24 6.83 12.22
C VAL A 25 8.84 7.19 11.72
N ILE A 26 8.77 7.83 10.57
CA ILE A 26 7.53 8.16 9.86
C ILE A 26 7.36 7.20 8.69
N LEU A 27 6.23 6.54 8.59
CA LEU A 27 5.92 5.57 7.56
C LEU A 27 4.64 5.97 6.83
N ALA A 28 4.64 5.89 5.49
CA ALA A 28 3.40 5.99 4.71
C ALA A 28 2.50 4.77 4.97
N GLY A 29 1.18 5.00 5.02
CA GLY A 29 0.20 3.97 5.37
C GLY A 29 -0.28 3.11 4.19
N ASP A 30 0.07 3.47 2.96
CA ASP A 30 -0.38 2.87 1.71
C ASP A 30 0.75 2.30 0.84
N HIS A 31 1.88 1.95 1.47
CA HIS A 31 3.02 1.34 0.80
C HIS A 31 3.25 -0.10 1.25
N ILE A 32 3.57 -0.98 0.33
CA ILE A 32 3.85 -2.39 0.58
C ILE A 32 5.31 -2.70 0.25
N TYR A 33 6.06 -3.16 1.23
CA TYR A 33 7.47 -3.49 1.13
C TYR A 33 7.93 -4.31 2.35
N LYS A 34 9.15 -4.88 2.28
CA LYS A 34 9.86 -5.43 3.44
C LYS A 34 11.14 -4.64 3.65
N MET A 35 11.36 -4.11 4.85
CA MET A 35 12.52 -3.27 5.16
C MET A 35 13.03 -3.51 6.57
N ASN A 36 14.34 -3.60 6.72
CA ASN A 36 14.99 -3.56 8.03
C ASN A 36 15.29 -2.10 8.44
N TYR A 37 14.38 -1.51 9.20
CA TYR A 37 14.53 -0.12 9.67
C TYR A 37 15.76 0.11 10.55
N SER A 38 16.32 -0.92 11.20
CA SER A 38 17.51 -0.77 12.04
C SER A 38 18.76 -0.41 11.22
N VAL A 39 18.82 -0.83 9.96
CA VAL A 39 19.90 -0.44 9.03
C VAL A 39 19.82 1.06 8.74
N MET A 40 18.66 1.54 8.34
CA MET A 40 18.43 2.96 8.08
C MET A 40 18.68 3.83 9.34
N LEU A 41 18.24 3.35 10.52
CA LEU A 41 18.49 4.05 11.78
C LEU A 41 19.99 4.12 12.11
N SER A 42 20.73 3.04 11.89
CA SER A 42 22.17 3.02 12.13
C SER A 42 22.92 4.00 11.21
N GLU A 43 22.54 4.10 9.95
CA GLU A 43 23.08 5.06 9.00
C GLU A 43 22.70 6.51 9.38
N HIS A 44 21.45 6.72 9.82
CA HIS A 44 21.00 8.04 10.31
C HIS A 44 21.86 8.52 11.48
N ILE A 45 22.10 7.64 12.46
CA ILE A 45 22.93 7.95 13.64
C ILE A 45 24.39 8.23 13.21
N ALA A 46 24.93 7.40 12.34
CA ALA A 46 26.33 7.51 11.88
C ALA A 46 26.57 8.78 11.05
N SER A 47 25.58 9.21 10.28
CA SER A 47 25.68 10.44 9.46
C SER A 47 25.57 11.74 10.28
N GLY A 48 24.99 11.69 11.48
CA GLY A 48 24.69 12.87 12.30
C GLY A 48 23.61 13.77 11.68
N ALA A 49 22.79 13.26 10.76
CA ALA A 49 21.71 14.00 10.14
C ALA A 49 20.55 14.25 11.11
N GLU A 50 19.78 15.31 10.85
CA GLU A 50 18.50 15.54 11.56
C GLU A 50 17.33 14.84 10.89
N CYS A 51 17.44 14.57 9.58
CA CYS A 51 16.46 13.88 8.76
C CYS A 51 17.14 12.91 7.81
N THR A 52 16.64 11.68 7.71
CA THR A 52 17.02 10.73 6.68
C THR A 52 15.78 10.30 5.91
N VAL A 53 15.86 10.28 4.58
CA VAL A 53 14.77 9.93 3.66
C VAL A 53 15.12 8.64 2.95
N ALA A 54 14.31 7.59 3.11
CA ALA A 54 14.47 6.39 2.31
C ALA A 54 14.07 6.66 0.85
N CYS A 55 14.90 6.15 -0.07
CA CYS A 55 14.72 6.39 -1.49
C CYS A 55 14.91 5.12 -2.32
N ILE A 56 14.23 5.08 -3.44
CA ILE A 56 14.27 3.99 -4.42
C ILE A 56 14.47 4.56 -5.82
N GLU A 57 15.16 3.80 -6.67
CA GLU A 57 15.30 4.11 -8.09
C GLU A 57 14.07 3.64 -8.86
N VAL A 58 13.40 4.53 -9.56
CA VAL A 58 12.25 4.19 -10.40
C VAL A 58 12.44 4.73 -11.82
N PRO A 59 11.80 4.14 -12.84
CA PRO A 59 11.76 4.72 -14.18
C PRO A 59 11.25 6.17 -14.14
N ARG A 60 11.91 7.06 -14.89
CA ARG A 60 11.63 8.50 -14.82
C ARG A 60 10.15 8.84 -15.10
N ASN A 61 9.49 8.09 -15.98
CA ASN A 61 8.07 8.30 -16.28
C ASN A 61 7.15 8.03 -15.08
N ASP A 62 7.53 7.07 -14.23
CA ASP A 62 6.77 6.67 -13.06
C ASP A 62 7.03 7.59 -11.87
N ALA A 63 8.15 8.31 -11.88
CA ALA A 63 8.56 9.21 -10.81
C ALA A 63 7.66 10.45 -10.61
N LYS A 64 6.76 10.74 -11.56
CA LYS A 64 5.84 11.92 -11.50
C LYS A 64 4.89 11.89 -10.31
N GLY A 65 4.62 10.70 -9.76
CA GLY A 65 3.74 10.50 -8.60
C GLY A 65 4.41 10.76 -7.25
N PHE A 66 5.74 10.91 -7.21
CA PHE A 66 6.55 10.86 -5.99
C PHE A 66 7.35 12.14 -5.76
N GLY A 67 7.83 12.30 -4.53
CA GLY A 67 8.90 13.26 -4.24
C GLY A 67 10.21 12.78 -4.87
N VAL A 68 10.84 13.60 -5.70
CA VAL A 68 12.08 13.26 -6.40
C VAL A 68 13.24 14.06 -5.83
N MET A 69 14.36 13.39 -5.59
CA MET A 69 15.52 14.01 -4.98
C MET A 69 16.79 13.90 -5.82
N ALA A 70 17.69 14.85 -5.62
CA ALA A 70 19.08 14.78 -6.06
C ALA A 70 19.99 14.75 -4.83
N VAL A 71 21.02 13.91 -4.90
CA VAL A 71 21.98 13.71 -3.81
C VAL A 71 23.38 14.01 -4.29
N ASP A 72 24.25 14.42 -3.38
CA ASP A 72 25.68 14.54 -3.62
C ASP A 72 26.40 13.18 -3.42
N LYS A 73 27.72 13.17 -3.57
CA LYS A 73 28.56 11.99 -3.43
C LYS A 73 28.59 11.39 -2.01
N THR A 74 28.12 12.13 -1.02
CA THR A 74 28.05 11.69 0.39
C THR A 74 26.69 11.15 0.76
N GLY A 75 25.71 11.19 -0.17
CA GLY A 75 24.31 10.84 0.09
C GLY A 75 23.49 12.00 0.69
N LYS A 76 24.07 13.19 0.81
CA LYS A 76 23.33 14.37 1.28
C LYS A 76 22.34 14.82 0.22
N ILE A 77 21.09 15.07 0.63
CA ILE A 77 20.05 15.56 -0.28
C ILE A 77 20.32 17.04 -0.55
N ILE A 78 20.56 17.38 -1.81
CA ILE A 78 20.83 18.74 -2.27
C ILE A 78 19.63 19.41 -2.94
N ARG A 79 18.66 18.61 -3.36
CA ARG A 79 17.40 19.07 -3.96
C ARG A 79 16.29 18.05 -3.70
N PHE A 80 15.10 18.55 -3.43
CA PHE A 80 13.87 17.75 -3.30
C PHE A 80 12.72 18.48 -3.99
N VAL A 81 11.95 17.77 -4.81
CA VAL A 81 10.79 18.33 -5.54
C VAL A 81 9.64 17.34 -5.44
N GLU A 82 8.53 17.78 -4.85
CA GLU A 82 7.33 16.96 -4.71
C GLU A 82 6.54 16.92 -6.02
N LYS A 83 6.31 15.69 -6.53
CA LYS A 83 5.50 15.39 -7.72
C LYS A 83 5.80 16.28 -8.93
N PRO A 84 7.06 16.31 -9.41
CA PRO A 84 7.43 17.16 -10.54
C PRO A 84 6.79 16.65 -11.84
N ALA A 85 6.33 17.57 -12.70
CA ALA A 85 5.83 17.22 -14.04
C ALA A 85 6.93 16.61 -14.92
N ASP A 86 8.18 17.08 -14.75
CA ASP A 86 9.39 16.56 -15.38
C ASP A 86 10.41 16.15 -14.31
N PRO A 87 10.41 14.85 -13.90
CA PRO A 87 11.31 14.38 -12.86
C PRO A 87 12.78 14.51 -13.26
N PRO A 88 13.66 15.07 -12.38
CA PRO A 88 15.07 15.13 -12.66
C PRO A 88 15.68 13.73 -12.80
N PRO A 89 16.57 13.53 -13.78
CA PRO A 89 17.25 12.26 -13.96
C PRO A 89 18.25 12.00 -12.82
N MET A 90 18.50 10.75 -12.56
CA MET A 90 19.52 10.31 -11.61
C MET A 90 20.93 10.49 -12.23
N PRO A 91 21.96 10.91 -11.46
CA PRO A 91 23.33 10.94 -11.94
C PRO A 91 23.80 9.55 -12.39
N GLY A 92 24.29 9.46 -13.63
CA GLY A 92 24.77 8.20 -14.22
C GLY A 92 23.70 7.30 -14.83
N ASN A 93 22.40 7.59 -14.63
CA ASN A 93 21.30 6.86 -15.27
C ASN A 93 20.16 7.83 -15.62
N PRO A 94 20.12 8.37 -16.85
CA PRO A 94 19.14 9.38 -17.26
C PRO A 94 17.71 8.84 -17.38
N ASP A 95 17.52 7.53 -17.47
CA ASP A 95 16.22 6.89 -17.59
C ASP A 95 15.53 6.66 -16.24
N LYS A 96 16.26 6.87 -15.15
CA LYS A 96 15.77 6.70 -13.78
C LYS A 96 15.78 8.01 -12.99
N SER A 97 14.94 8.05 -11.96
CA SER A 97 14.91 9.10 -10.95
C SER A 97 15.02 8.48 -9.55
N LEU A 98 15.59 9.23 -8.60
CA LEU A 98 15.66 8.83 -7.20
C LEU A 98 14.43 9.38 -6.47
N CYS A 99 13.55 8.48 -6.04
CA CYS A 99 12.26 8.82 -5.47
C CYS A 99 12.20 8.56 -3.96
N SER A 100 11.53 9.45 -3.25
CA SER A 100 11.18 9.26 -1.85
C SER A 100 10.14 8.16 -1.71
N MET A 101 10.36 7.26 -0.76
CA MET A 101 9.42 6.20 -0.42
C MET A 101 8.39 6.62 0.63
N GLY A 102 8.36 7.88 1.07
CA GLY A 102 7.50 8.29 2.18
C GLY A 102 7.91 7.69 3.53
N ILE A 103 9.17 7.28 3.64
CA ILE A 103 9.77 6.70 4.85
C ILE A 103 10.85 7.65 5.33
N TYR A 104 10.72 8.14 6.56
CA TYR A 104 11.63 9.13 7.13
C TYR A 104 12.09 8.73 8.52
N ILE A 105 13.35 9.03 8.86
CA ILE A 105 13.84 9.02 10.24
C ILE A 105 14.25 10.44 10.61
N PHE A 106 13.78 10.90 11.76
CA PHE A 106 14.14 12.22 12.31
C PHE A 106 14.72 12.07 13.71
N ASN A 107 15.64 12.96 14.07
CA ASN A 107 15.86 13.32 15.46
C ASN A 107 14.56 13.88 16.03
N ALA A 108 14.10 13.38 17.18
CA ALA A 108 12.80 13.74 17.74
C ALA A 108 12.65 15.24 18.02
N ASP A 109 13.67 15.85 18.62
CA ASP A 109 13.67 17.29 18.93
C ASP A 109 13.56 18.13 17.64
N TYR A 110 14.33 17.76 16.59
CA TYR A 110 14.26 18.45 15.31
C TYR A 110 12.87 18.32 14.66
N LEU A 111 12.28 17.12 14.69
CA LEU A 111 10.94 16.87 14.12
C LEU A 111 9.88 17.73 14.82
N PHE A 112 9.86 17.72 16.16
CA PHE A 112 8.86 18.47 16.94
C PHE A 112 8.98 19.96 16.70
N ASP A 113 10.19 20.49 16.68
CA ASP A 113 10.43 21.89 16.35
C ASP A 113 10.01 22.25 14.93
N ALA A 114 10.27 21.36 13.96
CA ALA A 114 9.88 21.58 12.56
C ALA A 114 8.36 21.58 12.40
N LEU A 115 7.65 20.64 13.03
CA LEU A 115 6.20 20.56 13.00
C LEU A 115 5.53 21.77 13.65
N VAL A 116 6.03 22.21 14.82
CA VAL A 116 5.53 23.40 15.52
C VAL A 116 5.74 24.65 14.64
N ARG A 117 6.94 24.82 14.06
CA ARG A 117 7.19 25.96 13.14
C ARG A 117 6.27 25.93 11.94
N ASP A 118 6.05 24.77 11.33
CA ASP A 118 5.20 24.62 10.15
C ASP A 118 3.75 24.98 10.45
N MET A 119 3.22 24.55 11.61
CA MET A 119 1.85 24.86 12.05
C MET A 119 1.58 26.36 12.21
N HIS A 120 2.61 27.17 12.49
CA HIS A 120 2.48 28.62 12.62
C HIS A 120 2.68 29.39 11.31
N LYS A 121 2.99 28.71 10.20
CA LYS A 121 3.11 29.33 8.88
C LYS A 121 1.72 29.50 8.24
N GLU A 122 1.44 30.64 7.64
CA GLU A 122 0.16 30.92 6.96
C GLU A 122 0.05 30.23 5.61
N ASN A 123 1.17 30.06 4.87
CA ASN A 123 1.20 29.53 3.51
C ASN A 123 1.94 28.19 3.46
N THR A 124 1.37 27.15 4.09
CA THR A 124 1.88 25.79 4.07
C THR A 124 0.77 24.80 3.76
N SER A 125 1.13 23.66 3.16
CA SER A 125 0.25 22.51 2.97
C SER A 125 0.21 21.61 4.21
N HIS A 126 1.11 21.83 5.19
CA HIS A 126 1.35 20.97 6.34
C HIS A 126 1.67 19.54 5.90
N ASP A 127 2.55 19.41 4.92
CA ASP A 127 2.89 18.15 4.27
C ASP A 127 4.39 17.86 4.36
N PHE A 128 4.77 16.59 4.61
CA PHE A 128 6.19 16.24 4.70
C PHE A 128 6.95 16.53 3.41
N GLY A 129 6.41 16.11 2.26
CA GLY A 129 7.08 16.25 0.96
C GLY A 129 7.14 17.69 0.45
N LYS A 130 6.14 18.52 0.78
CA LYS A 130 6.06 19.91 0.29
C LYS A 130 6.71 20.90 1.23
N ASP A 131 6.71 20.66 2.55
CA ASP A 131 7.07 21.65 3.54
C ASP A 131 8.23 21.22 4.43
N ILE A 132 8.14 20.05 5.09
CA ILE A 132 9.14 19.64 6.11
C ILE A 132 10.44 19.17 5.49
N ILE A 133 10.39 18.27 4.48
CA ILE A 133 11.60 17.75 3.83
C ILE A 133 12.35 18.85 3.05
N PRO A 134 11.68 19.70 2.24
CA PRO A 134 12.36 20.82 1.59
C PRO A 134 13.03 21.78 2.58
N GLU A 135 12.43 22.05 3.74
CA GLU A 135 13.06 22.86 4.79
C GLU A 135 14.33 22.19 5.34
N ALA A 136 14.29 20.87 5.61
CA ALA A 136 15.46 20.11 6.07
C ALA A 136 16.58 20.09 5.02
N VAL A 137 16.23 19.96 3.74
CA VAL A 137 17.17 20.03 2.61
C VAL A 137 17.79 21.42 2.51
N ALA A 138 17.00 22.48 2.59
CA ALA A 138 17.50 23.85 2.56
C ALA A 138 18.48 24.18 3.72
N LYS A 139 18.25 23.59 4.90
CA LYS A 139 19.16 23.67 6.05
C LYS A 139 20.40 22.78 5.92
N GLY A 140 20.42 21.89 4.91
CA GLY A 140 21.54 20.98 4.67
C GLY A 140 21.68 19.87 5.72
N VAL A 141 20.59 19.47 6.38
CA VAL A 141 20.55 18.45 7.45
C VAL A 141 19.84 17.15 7.03
N ALA A 142 19.48 17.02 5.74
CA ALA A 142 18.79 15.86 5.19
C ALA A 142 19.74 14.93 4.43
N MET A 143 19.70 13.62 4.75
CA MET A 143 20.45 12.56 4.10
C MET A 143 19.50 11.58 3.39
N SER A 144 19.97 10.93 2.34
CA SER A 144 19.26 9.82 1.70
C SER A 144 19.71 8.48 2.28
N HIS A 145 18.80 7.51 2.27
CA HIS A 145 19.07 6.10 2.53
C HIS A 145 18.57 5.28 1.35
N ALA A 146 19.45 4.54 0.69
CA ALA A 146 19.07 3.68 -0.43
C ALA A 146 18.32 2.44 0.10
N PHE A 147 17.09 2.23 -0.37
CA PHE A 147 16.24 1.09 0.04
C PHE A 147 16.90 -0.26 -0.18
N SER A 148 17.68 -0.42 -1.26
CA SER A 148 18.44 -1.63 -1.57
C SER A 148 19.37 -2.08 -0.43
N GLY A 149 19.87 -1.15 0.38
CA GLY A 149 20.71 -1.46 1.54
C GLY A 149 19.94 -2.05 2.73
N SER A 150 18.62 -1.89 2.78
CA SER A 150 17.75 -2.33 3.89
C SER A 150 16.53 -3.14 3.45
N CYS A 151 16.34 -3.34 2.14
CA CYS A 151 15.32 -4.23 1.61
C CYS A 151 15.56 -5.66 2.12
N VAL A 152 14.49 -6.36 2.52
CA VAL A 152 14.57 -7.73 2.99
C VAL A 152 14.08 -8.65 1.90
N HIS A 153 15.00 -9.45 1.38
CA HIS A 153 14.72 -10.53 0.44
C HIS A 153 14.42 -11.84 1.19
N GLY A 154 13.48 -12.62 0.67
CA GLY A 154 13.10 -13.90 1.26
C GLY A 154 14.18 -14.98 1.12
N VAL A 155 14.15 -15.96 2.01
CA VAL A 155 15.06 -17.11 1.93
C VAL A 155 14.80 -17.89 0.64
N GLY A 156 15.84 -18.07 -0.18
CA GLY A 156 15.76 -18.77 -1.47
C GLY A 156 15.35 -17.91 -2.66
N GLU A 157 15.14 -16.62 -2.47
CA GLU A 157 14.97 -15.67 -3.57
C GLU A 157 16.30 -15.47 -4.33
N PRO A 158 16.27 -15.22 -5.66
CA PRO A 158 17.47 -14.96 -6.44
C PRO A 158 18.26 -13.76 -5.92
N GLU A 159 19.60 -13.83 -5.90
CA GLU A 159 20.46 -12.72 -5.47
C GLU A 159 20.26 -11.41 -6.26
N ASN A 160 19.67 -11.48 -7.46
CA ASN A 160 19.40 -10.34 -8.33
C ASN A 160 17.90 -9.97 -8.36
N GLN A 161 17.12 -10.36 -7.35
CA GLN A 161 15.72 -9.97 -7.28
C GLN A 161 15.60 -8.45 -7.11
N GLU A 162 14.68 -7.84 -7.85
CA GLU A 162 14.35 -6.43 -7.71
C GLU A 162 13.77 -6.15 -6.31
N ASP A 163 14.18 -5.03 -5.72
CA ASP A 163 13.63 -4.55 -4.45
C ASP A 163 12.13 -4.30 -4.59
N TYR A 164 11.32 -5.03 -3.82
CA TYR A 164 9.87 -4.90 -3.90
C TYR A 164 9.36 -3.72 -3.08
N TRP A 165 8.86 -2.73 -3.78
CA TRP A 165 8.12 -1.62 -3.20
C TRP A 165 6.95 -1.24 -4.10
N ARG A 166 5.76 -1.03 -3.51
CA ARG A 166 4.53 -0.64 -4.22
C ARG A 166 3.79 0.42 -3.43
N ASP A 167 3.45 1.52 -4.09
CA ASP A 167 2.42 2.45 -3.67
C ASP A 167 1.06 1.92 -4.15
N VAL A 168 0.12 1.73 -3.22
CA VAL A 168 -1.22 1.21 -3.50
C VAL A 168 -2.33 2.25 -3.32
N GLY A 169 -1.99 3.53 -3.48
CA GLY A 169 -2.90 4.67 -3.34
C GLY A 169 -3.95 4.82 -4.45
N THR A 170 -3.93 3.99 -5.50
CA THR A 170 -4.95 3.97 -6.56
C THR A 170 -5.70 2.65 -6.59
N ILE A 171 -6.92 2.64 -7.16
CA ILE A 171 -7.71 1.42 -7.36
C ILE A 171 -6.91 0.38 -8.15
N ASP A 172 -6.23 0.82 -9.22
CA ASP A 172 -5.46 -0.05 -10.09
C ASP A 172 -4.25 -0.65 -9.37
N SER A 173 -3.42 0.18 -8.74
CA SER A 173 -2.23 -0.30 -8.03
C SER A 173 -2.58 -1.19 -6.82
N PHE A 174 -3.66 -0.90 -6.10
CA PHE A 174 -4.17 -1.77 -5.04
C PHE A 174 -4.60 -3.14 -5.57
N TRP A 175 -5.37 -3.15 -6.66
CA TRP A 175 -5.82 -4.39 -7.28
C TRP A 175 -4.64 -5.20 -7.82
N GLU A 176 -3.71 -4.58 -8.55
CA GLU A 176 -2.53 -5.23 -9.11
C GLU A 176 -1.64 -5.85 -8.04
N ALA A 177 -1.36 -5.11 -6.96
CA ALA A 177 -0.54 -5.63 -5.85
C ALA A 177 -1.17 -6.84 -5.17
N ASN A 178 -2.51 -6.86 -5.02
CA ASN A 178 -3.21 -8.01 -4.46
C ASN A 178 -3.22 -9.21 -5.41
N ILE A 179 -3.51 -8.99 -6.69
CA ILE A 179 -3.59 -10.06 -7.68
C ILE A 179 -2.21 -10.67 -7.96
N ASP A 180 -1.14 -9.89 -7.91
CA ASP A 180 0.23 -10.41 -8.03
C ASP A 180 0.51 -11.52 -7.00
N LEU A 181 -0.03 -11.41 -5.79
CA LEU A 181 0.11 -12.43 -4.74
C LEU A 181 -0.52 -13.79 -5.11
N THR A 182 -1.41 -13.83 -6.08
CA THR A 182 -2.07 -15.07 -6.54
C THR A 182 -1.26 -15.85 -7.57
N HIS A 183 -0.21 -15.26 -8.12
CA HIS A 183 0.66 -15.94 -9.08
C HIS A 183 1.49 -17.04 -8.39
N THR A 184 1.90 -18.05 -9.16
CA THR A 184 2.71 -19.17 -8.66
C THR A 184 4.04 -18.69 -8.04
N VAL A 185 4.63 -17.64 -8.62
CA VAL A 185 5.85 -16.98 -8.10
C VAL A 185 5.55 -15.48 -7.99
N PRO A 186 4.96 -15.03 -6.86
CA PRO A 186 4.66 -13.64 -6.66
C PRO A 186 5.93 -12.83 -6.38
N LYS A 187 5.92 -11.54 -6.72
CA LYS A 187 7.06 -10.64 -6.42
C LYS A 187 7.28 -10.43 -4.93
N LEU A 188 6.21 -10.46 -4.13
CA LEU A 188 6.27 -10.41 -2.66
C LEU A 188 5.93 -11.77 -2.08
N ASN A 189 6.88 -12.40 -1.40
CA ASN A 189 6.66 -13.66 -0.71
C ASN A 189 6.03 -13.42 0.68
N LEU A 190 4.75 -13.79 0.84
CA LEU A 190 4.05 -13.75 2.13
C LEU A 190 4.41 -14.91 3.07
N TYR A 191 4.99 -15.99 2.54
CA TYR A 191 5.29 -17.23 3.27
C TYR A 191 6.73 -17.28 3.80
N ASP A 192 7.47 -16.18 3.73
CA ASP A 192 8.80 -16.05 4.28
C ASP A 192 8.75 -16.04 5.83
N SER A 193 9.14 -17.15 6.44
CA SER A 193 9.15 -17.30 7.90
C SER A 193 10.32 -16.57 8.59
N ALA A 194 11.36 -16.20 7.83
CA ALA A 194 12.49 -15.46 8.38
C ALA A 194 12.18 -13.98 8.61
N TRP A 195 11.23 -13.44 7.83
CA TRP A 195 10.74 -12.07 7.97
C TRP A 195 9.22 -11.99 7.83
N PRO A 196 8.46 -12.49 8.82
CA PRO A 196 7.00 -12.55 8.75
C PRO A 196 6.37 -11.15 8.78
N ILE A 197 5.32 -10.96 7.98
CA ILE A 197 4.51 -9.74 8.01
C ILE A 197 3.47 -9.89 9.12
N TRP A 198 3.60 -9.10 10.18
CA TRP A 198 2.66 -9.08 11.29
C TRP A 198 1.44 -8.22 10.95
N THR A 199 0.25 -8.79 11.10
CA THR A 199 -1.02 -8.13 10.87
C THR A 199 -2.07 -8.60 11.87
N ALA A 200 -3.16 -7.85 12.02
CA ALA A 200 -4.30 -8.27 12.83
C ALA A 200 -4.95 -9.51 12.21
N GLN A 201 -4.89 -10.63 12.93
CA GLN A 201 -5.53 -11.88 12.52
C GLN A 201 -6.61 -12.24 13.53
N PRO A 202 -7.92 -12.10 13.19
CA PRO A 202 -8.99 -12.55 14.06
C PRO A 202 -8.91 -14.06 14.23
N GLN A 203 -9.17 -14.56 15.44
CA GLN A 203 -9.29 -15.99 15.71
C GLN A 203 -10.57 -16.53 15.05
N LEU A 204 -10.42 -17.14 13.90
CA LEU A 204 -11.49 -17.73 13.11
C LEU A 204 -11.10 -19.16 12.72
N PRO A 205 -12.06 -20.06 12.50
CA PRO A 205 -11.77 -21.39 12.00
C PRO A 205 -11.13 -21.32 10.61
N PRO A 206 -10.42 -22.35 10.15
CA PRO A 206 -9.92 -22.44 8.79
C PRO A 206 -11.01 -22.24 7.75
N ALA A 207 -10.64 -21.79 6.55
CA ALA A 207 -11.55 -21.72 5.43
C ALA A 207 -12.09 -23.12 5.08
N LYS A 208 -13.38 -23.21 4.75
CA LYS A 208 -14.05 -24.47 4.39
C LYS A 208 -14.65 -24.40 3.00
N PHE A 209 -14.27 -25.37 2.17
CA PHE A 209 -14.84 -25.60 0.84
C PHE A 209 -15.91 -26.66 0.96
N VAL A 210 -17.09 -26.39 0.40
CA VAL A 210 -18.24 -27.26 0.56
C VAL A 210 -18.86 -27.63 -0.79
N HIS A 211 -19.55 -28.78 -0.80
CA HIS A 211 -20.19 -29.40 -1.95
C HIS A 211 -19.22 -29.98 -2.98
N ASN A 212 -19.64 -31.04 -3.62
CA ASN A 212 -19.02 -31.68 -4.77
C ASN A 212 -20.10 -32.52 -5.50
N GLU A 213 -21.14 -31.84 -5.95
CA GLU A 213 -22.32 -32.44 -6.55
C GLU A 213 -22.57 -31.81 -7.91
N GLY A 214 -22.22 -32.50 -8.99
CA GLY A 214 -22.33 -31.99 -10.35
C GLY A 214 -21.53 -30.69 -10.55
N ASP A 215 -22.20 -29.63 -10.92
CA ASP A 215 -21.66 -28.30 -11.10
C ASP A 215 -21.64 -27.45 -9.81
N ARG A 216 -22.24 -27.95 -8.72
CA ARG A 216 -22.18 -27.32 -7.39
C ARG A 216 -20.94 -27.75 -6.65
N ARG A 217 -19.92 -26.88 -6.67
CA ARG A 217 -18.61 -27.17 -6.07
C ARG A 217 -17.96 -25.94 -5.52
N GLY A 218 -17.45 -26.03 -4.27
CA GLY A 218 -16.54 -25.03 -3.71
C GLY A 218 -15.12 -25.33 -4.16
N ILE A 219 -14.53 -24.43 -4.98
CA ILE A 219 -13.19 -24.60 -5.53
C ILE A 219 -12.44 -23.26 -5.54
N ALA A 220 -11.13 -23.29 -5.34
CA ALA A 220 -10.25 -22.17 -5.50
C ALA A 220 -9.03 -22.57 -6.34
N ILE A 221 -8.73 -21.78 -7.35
CA ILE A 221 -7.58 -21.95 -8.25
C ILE A 221 -6.78 -20.65 -8.21
N GLU A 222 -5.46 -20.75 -7.98
CA GLU A 222 -4.55 -19.61 -7.90
C GLU A 222 -5.15 -18.43 -7.09
N SER A 223 -5.61 -18.74 -5.87
CA SER A 223 -6.32 -17.79 -5.02
C SER A 223 -5.88 -17.92 -3.58
N ILE A 224 -5.92 -16.80 -2.85
CA ILE A 224 -5.65 -16.78 -1.41
C ILE A 224 -6.97 -16.66 -0.67
N VAL A 225 -7.28 -17.60 0.23
CA VAL A 225 -8.50 -17.63 1.02
C VAL A 225 -8.15 -17.59 2.50
N THR A 226 -8.57 -16.54 3.19
CA THR A 226 -8.26 -16.38 4.62
C THR A 226 -9.25 -17.12 5.53
N ASN A 227 -8.97 -17.12 6.82
CA ASN A 227 -9.76 -17.85 7.84
C ASN A 227 -11.23 -17.40 7.91
N GLY A 228 -12.09 -18.31 8.33
CA GLY A 228 -13.52 -18.09 8.54
C GLY A 228 -14.38 -18.14 7.29
N CYS A 229 -13.79 -18.34 6.10
CA CYS A 229 -14.53 -18.36 4.84
C CYS A 229 -15.29 -19.67 4.62
N LEU A 230 -16.49 -19.56 4.03
CA LEU A 230 -17.27 -20.69 3.54
C LEU A 230 -17.45 -20.54 2.03
N ILE A 231 -16.86 -21.46 1.27
CA ILE A 231 -16.79 -21.41 -0.19
C ILE A 231 -17.62 -22.54 -0.80
N SER A 232 -18.69 -22.19 -1.50
CA SER A 232 -19.58 -23.08 -2.22
C SER A 232 -19.64 -22.78 -3.72
N GLY A 233 -18.88 -21.79 -4.18
CA GLY A 233 -18.73 -21.36 -5.56
C GLY A 233 -17.28 -21.48 -6.04
N GLU A 234 -16.98 -20.85 -7.17
CA GLU A 234 -15.69 -20.90 -7.86
C GLU A 234 -14.89 -19.62 -7.60
N LEU A 235 -13.63 -19.79 -7.22
CA LEU A 235 -12.65 -18.72 -7.06
C LEU A 235 -11.52 -18.94 -8.07
N TYR A 236 -11.12 -17.88 -8.78
CA TYR A 236 -10.02 -17.90 -9.73
C TYR A 236 -9.22 -16.61 -9.66
N HIS A 237 -7.89 -16.71 -9.46
CA HIS A 237 -7.00 -15.56 -9.27
C HIS A 237 -7.59 -14.48 -8.34
N SER A 238 -8.02 -14.85 -7.15
CA SER A 238 -8.74 -13.95 -6.27
C SER A 238 -8.21 -13.97 -4.84
N ILE A 239 -8.31 -12.81 -4.18
CA ILE A 239 -7.98 -12.64 -2.76
C ILE A 239 -9.28 -12.55 -1.96
N ILE A 240 -9.46 -13.44 -0.99
CA ILE A 240 -10.69 -13.51 -0.19
C ILE A 240 -10.36 -13.19 1.26
N GLY A 241 -10.84 -12.03 1.70
CA GLY A 241 -10.70 -11.55 3.09
C GLY A 241 -11.44 -12.45 4.08
N SER A 242 -11.14 -12.26 5.37
CA SER A 242 -11.65 -13.14 6.43
C SER A 242 -13.18 -13.12 6.54
N ASN A 243 -13.76 -14.28 6.90
CA ASN A 243 -15.18 -14.45 7.18
C ASN A 243 -16.10 -14.12 5.99
N CYS A 244 -15.63 -14.34 4.76
CA CYS A 244 -16.46 -14.22 3.55
C CYS A 244 -17.30 -15.47 3.30
N ARG A 245 -18.43 -15.28 2.62
CA ARG A 245 -19.32 -16.36 2.17
C ARG A 245 -19.52 -16.27 0.67
N ILE A 246 -19.16 -17.34 -0.04
CA ILE A 246 -19.37 -17.48 -1.49
C ILE A 246 -20.39 -18.59 -1.68
N HIS A 247 -21.58 -18.21 -2.12
CA HIS A 247 -22.69 -19.14 -2.29
C HIS A 247 -22.57 -19.99 -3.56
N SER A 248 -23.42 -21.01 -3.67
CA SER A 248 -23.40 -21.99 -4.75
C SER A 248 -23.54 -21.32 -6.12
N HIS A 249 -22.79 -21.84 -7.09
CA HIS A 249 -22.73 -21.34 -8.48
C HIS A 249 -22.23 -19.91 -8.65
N ALA A 250 -21.84 -19.22 -7.55
CA ALA A 250 -21.18 -17.93 -7.67
C ALA A 250 -19.77 -18.09 -8.23
N LYS A 251 -19.32 -17.12 -9.04
CA LYS A 251 -17.98 -17.07 -9.64
C LYS A 251 -17.30 -15.77 -9.25
N VAL A 252 -16.10 -15.89 -8.73
CA VAL A 252 -15.29 -14.74 -8.29
C VAL A 252 -13.92 -14.87 -8.96
N HIS A 253 -13.72 -14.05 -9.98
CA HIS A 253 -12.52 -14.09 -10.83
C HIS A 253 -11.77 -12.77 -10.76
N TRP A 254 -10.44 -12.83 -10.65
CA TRP A 254 -9.56 -11.66 -10.64
C TRP A 254 -10.05 -10.56 -9.69
N THR A 255 -10.52 -10.96 -8.50
CA THR A 255 -11.28 -10.09 -7.62
C THR A 255 -10.69 -10.10 -6.21
N VAL A 256 -10.69 -8.92 -5.59
CA VAL A 256 -10.29 -8.74 -4.19
C VAL A 256 -11.54 -8.51 -3.35
N LEU A 257 -11.84 -9.42 -2.44
CA LEU A 257 -12.93 -9.28 -1.46
C LEU A 257 -12.35 -8.89 -0.11
N ALA A 258 -12.74 -7.75 0.41
CA ALA A 258 -12.45 -7.36 1.78
C ALA A 258 -13.21 -8.24 2.80
N PRO A 259 -12.89 -8.21 4.10
CA PRO A 259 -13.51 -9.09 5.08
C PRO A 259 -15.04 -8.99 5.14
N ARG A 260 -15.70 -10.12 5.46
CA ARG A 260 -17.17 -10.24 5.67
C ARG A 260 -18.03 -9.96 4.45
N VAL A 261 -17.48 -10.06 3.25
CA VAL A 261 -18.26 -9.99 2.01
C VAL A 261 -19.10 -11.26 1.84
N VAL A 262 -20.34 -11.10 1.40
CA VAL A 262 -21.24 -12.20 1.02
C VAL A 262 -21.53 -12.11 -0.47
N VAL A 263 -21.21 -13.16 -1.23
CA VAL A 263 -21.54 -13.26 -2.66
C VAL A 263 -22.68 -14.24 -2.83
N GLY A 264 -23.83 -13.72 -3.27
CA GLY A 264 -25.09 -14.49 -3.43
C GLY A 264 -25.01 -15.57 -4.50
N PRO A 265 -25.95 -16.54 -4.48
CA PRO A 265 -25.96 -17.65 -5.43
C PRO A 265 -25.97 -17.19 -6.89
N GLY A 266 -25.12 -17.81 -7.72
CA GLY A 266 -25.06 -17.51 -9.16
C GLY A 266 -24.54 -16.12 -9.53
N ALA A 267 -24.07 -15.31 -8.57
CA ALA A 267 -23.47 -14.03 -8.86
C ALA A 267 -22.11 -14.21 -9.56
N TYR A 268 -21.75 -13.27 -10.44
CA TYR A 268 -20.46 -13.27 -11.13
C TYR A 268 -19.73 -11.95 -10.93
N LEU A 269 -18.53 -12.02 -10.33
CA LEU A 269 -17.63 -10.91 -10.11
C LEU A 269 -16.37 -11.12 -10.93
N ASN A 270 -15.96 -10.11 -11.71
CA ASN A 270 -14.73 -10.16 -12.50
C ASN A 270 -13.99 -8.82 -12.44
N ARG A 271 -12.70 -8.85 -12.08
CA ARG A 271 -11.85 -7.64 -11.98
C ARG A 271 -12.47 -6.57 -11.07
N CYS A 272 -12.86 -6.99 -9.86
CA CYS A 272 -13.51 -6.13 -8.87
C CYS A 272 -12.65 -5.98 -7.61
N ILE A 273 -12.89 -4.88 -6.89
CA ILE A 273 -12.55 -4.71 -5.49
C ILE A 273 -13.87 -4.53 -4.76
N VAL A 274 -14.16 -5.37 -3.78
CA VAL A 274 -15.41 -5.32 -3.01
C VAL A 274 -15.10 -4.99 -1.56
N ASP A 275 -15.67 -3.90 -1.06
CA ASP A 275 -15.45 -3.41 0.28
C ASP A 275 -16.03 -4.30 1.37
N SER A 276 -15.51 -4.16 2.57
CA SER A 276 -15.80 -4.96 3.75
C SER A 276 -17.31 -5.00 4.08
N GLY A 277 -17.85 -6.22 4.25
CA GLY A 277 -19.24 -6.46 4.65
C GLY A 277 -20.28 -6.11 3.59
N VAL A 278 -19.89 -5.94 2.33
CA VAL A 278 -20.81 -5.82 1.21
C VAL A 278 -21.52 -7.15 0.98
N VAL A 279 -22.82 -7.07 0.66
CA VAL A 279 -23.64 -8.23 0.23
C VAL A 279 -23.96 -8.06 -1.25
N ILE A 280 -23.46 -8.99 -2.06
CA ILE A 280 -23.76 -9.06 -3.49
C ILE A 280 -25.01 -9.93 -3.69
N PRO A 281 -26.09 -9.42 -4.28
CA PRO A 281 -27.32 -10.16 -4.52
C PRO A 281 -27.13 -11.38 -5.42
N SER A 282 -28.09 -12.31 -5.33
CA SER A 282 -28.16 -13.50 -6.18
C SER A 282 -28.20 -13.12 -7.66
N GLY A 283 -27.40 -13.79 -8.49
CA GLY A 283 -27.33 -13.60 -9.93
C GLY A 283 -26.78 -12.27 -10.42
N MET A 284 -26.29 -11.41 -9.52
CA MET A 284 -25.71 -10.13 -9.90
C MET A 284 -24.39 -10.32 -10.65
N VAL A 285 -24.21 -9.58 -11.74
CA VAL A 285 -22.99 -9.59 -12.56
C VAL A 285 -22.30 -8.24 -12.44
N ILE A 286 -21.02 -8.24 -12.07
CA ILE A 286 -20.19 -7.02 -11.91
C ILE A 286 -18.82 -7.24 -12.56
N GLY A 287 -18.30 -6.22 -13.24
CA GLY A 287 -16.98 -6.26 -13.87
C GLY A 287 -16.96 -6.84 -15.28
N VAL A 288 -18.12 -7.00 -15.91
CA VAL A 288 -18.28 -7.56 -17.26
C VAL A 288 -18.74 -6.48 -18.24
N ASP A 289 -19.83 -5.78 -17.93
CA ASP A 289 -20.33 -4.69 -18.75
C ASP A 289 -19.90 -3.34 -18.18
N ALA A 290 -18.98 -2.69 -18.90
CA ALA A 290 -18.42 -1.40 -18.49
C ALA A 290 -19.45 -0.28 -18.33
N ASN A 291 -20.48 -0.28 -19.19
CA ASN A 291 -21.51 0.77 -19.19
C ASN A 291 -22.50 0.56 -18.04
N GLU A 292 -22.88 -0.69 -17.79
CA GLU A 292 -23.77 -1.02 -16.68
C GLU A 292 -23.06 -0.77 -15.34
N ASP A 293 -21.82 -1.24 -15.19
CA ASP A 293 -21.04 -0.99 -14.00
C ASP A 293 -20.85 0.49 -13.68
N ALA A 294 -20.56 1.31 -14.71
CA ALA A 294 -20.33 2.75 -14.53
C ALA A 294 -21.57 3.54 -14.05
N ARG A 295 -22.78 2.98 -14.18
CA ARG A 295 -24.01 3.60 -13.67
C ARG A 295 -24.14 3.49 -12.15
N HIS A 296 -23.50 2.47 -11.56
CA HIS A 296 -23.72 2.08 -10.16
C HIS A 296 -22.43 2.08 -9.34
N PHE A 297 -21.28 1.87 -9.99
CA PHE A 297 -19.99 1.64 -9.37
C PHE A 297 -18.93 2.57 -9.93
N ARG A 298 -17.87 2.77 -9.15
CA ARG A 298 -16.69 3.50 -9.62
C ARG A 298 -15.80 2.55 -10.40
N ARG A 299 -15.43 2.94 -11.62
CA ARG A 299 -14.45 2.21 -12.43
C ARG A 299 -13.14 2.97 -12.53
N SER A 300 -12.04 2.24 -12.50
CA SER A 300 -10.70 2.77 -12.75
C SER A 300 -10.42 2.92 -14.25
N PRO A 301 -9.36 3.65 -14.63
CA PRO A 301 -8.93 3.76 -16.05
C PRO A 301 -8.63 2.42 -16.71
N THR A 302 -8.08 1.43 -15.99
CA THR A 302 -7.80 0.08 -16.51
C THR A 302 -8.98 -0.88 -16.45
N GLY A 303 -10.15 -0.41 -15.94
CA GLY A 303 -11.40 -1.15 -15.94
C GLY A 303 -11.66 -1.99 -14.69
N ILE A 304 -10.98 -1.73 -13.58
CA ILE A 304 -11.29 -2.35 -12.29
C ILE A 304 -12.54 -1.69 -11.68
N THR A 305 -13.49 -2.51 -11.24
CA THR A 305 -14.75 -2.02 -10.65
C THR A 305 -14.64 -2.05 -9.11
N LEU A 306 -14.77 -0.86 -8.48
CA LEU A 306 -14.83 -0.72 -7.02
C LEU A 306 -16.30 -0.75 -6.57
N VAL A 307 -16.62 -1.64 -5.64
CA VAL A 307 -17.95 -1.82 -5.05
C VAL A 307 -17.89 -1.53 -3.56
N THR A 308 -18.54 -0.45 -3.11
CA THR A 308 -18.64 -0.08 -1.70
C THR A 308 -20.04 -0.33 -1.15
N ARG A 309 -20.19 -0.28 0.18
CA ARG A 309 -21.51 -0.40 0.83
C ARG A 309 -22.47 0.69 0.39
N ASP A 310 -21.98 1.93 0.33
CA ASP A 310 -22.83 3.08 -0.05
C ASP A 310 -23.33 2.94 -1.48
N MET A 311 -22.50 2.45 -2.39
CA MET A 311 -22.91 2.17 -3.78
C MET A 311 -23.97 1.07 -3.85
N MET A 312 -23.86 0.01 -3.05
CA MET A 312 -24.87 -1.04 -2.98
C MET A 312 -26.18 -0.54 -2.38
N MET A 313 -26.13 0.23 -1.29
CA MET A 313 -27.34 0.85 -0.70
C MET A 313 -28.04 1.80 -1.67
N ALA A 314 -27.27 2.59 -2.43
CA ALA A 314 -27.85 3.47 -3.46
C ALA A 314 -28.55 2.67 -4.57
N LEU A 315 -28.01 1.52 -4.96
CA LEU A 315 -28.61 0.63 -5.95
C LEU A 315 -29.93 0.01 -5.45
N GLU A 316 -30.00 -0.37 -4.16
CA GLU A 316 -31.22 -0.91 -3.55
C GLU A 316 -32.33 0.12 -3.42
N ASN A 317 -31.98 1.37 -3.07
CA ASN A 317 -32.94 2.46 -2.95
C ASN A 317 -33.52 2.96 -4.29
N ASN A 318 -32.86 2.65 -5.41
CA ASN A 318 -33.30 3.02 -6.76
C ASN A 318 -34.09 1.90 -7.48
N ARG A 319 -34.30 0.78 -6.80
CA ARG A 319 -35.13 -0.35 -7.26
C ARG A 319 -36.53 -0.27 -6.65
#